data_581c1c14dfc38781d1946f2b5c42ac02
#
_entry.id   581c1c14dfc38781d1946f2b5c42ac02
#
_cell.length_a   1.000
_cell.length_b   1.000
_cell.length_c   1.000
_cell.angle_alpha   90.00
_cell.angle_beta   90.00
_cell.angle_gamma   90.00
#
_symmetry.space_group_name_H-M   'P 1'
#
loop_
_entity.id
_entity.type
_entity.pdbx_description
1 polymer ?
#
loop_
_entity_poly.entity_id
_entity_poly.type
_entity_poly.pdbx_seq_one_letter_code
_entity_poly.pdbx_strand_id
1 'polypeptide(L)'
;ECDFNFNEKKYKLFKEIIGGDAYALDRLEKCRAKHHTLINFSLMQALGNMQGVKGEEDYDRLDVFIHKLNQYFEGSSDAVVCSAGRNREFLEIYLHGFRNIYDYCEKIYFIDSKEFVDEIIRQGALPIVEGGDVIRYMDLADEFWRRKRIKIEEIYRKRS
;
A
#
# COMPACT_ATOMS: atom_id res chain seq x y z
N GLU A 1 7.17 -8.15 0.56
CA GLU A 1 5.92 -8.17 -0.21
C GLU A 1 5.79 -6.90 -1.04
N CYS A 2 5.10 -6.98 -2.20
CA CYS A 2 4.85 -5.80 -3.04
C CYS A 2 3.93 -4.81 -2.33
N ASP A 3 4.31 -3.53 -2.32
CA ASP A 3 3.49 -2.48 -1.73
C ASP A 3 2.28 -2.17 -2.64
N PHE A 4 2.54 -1.84 -3.90
CA PHE A 4 1.49 -1.65 -4.91
C PHE A 4 1.44 -2.84 -5.87
N ASN A 5 0.24 -3.38 -6.10
CA ASN A 5 0.07 -4.58 -6.89
C ASN A 5 -0.31 -4.26 -8.35
N PHE A 6 0.61 -4.63 -9.25
CA PHE A 6 0.43 -4.61 -10.70
C PHE A 6 0.78 -5.97 -11.31
N ASN A 7 0.46 -7.07 -10.60
CA ASN A 7 0.66 -8.41 -11.11
C ASN A 7 -0.19 -8.68 -12.37
N GLU A 8 0.01 -9.82 -13.00
CA GLU A 8 -0.66 -10.16 -14.26
C GLU A 8 -2.20 -10.07 -14.16
N LYS A 9 -2.79 -10.49 -13.03
CA LYS A 9 -4.24 -10.44 -12.80
C LYS A 9 -4.74 -8.99 -12.71
N LYS A 10 -4.08 -8.17 -11.89
CA LYS A 10 -4.43 -6.75 -11.72
C LYS A 10 -4.17 -5.94 -12.99
N TYR A 11 -3.06 -6.22 -13.66
CA TYR A 11 -2.75 -5.58 -14.94
C TYR A 11 -3.85 -5.81 -15.97
N LYS A 12 -4.33 -7.06 -16.16
CA LYS A 12 -5.42 -7.37 -17.09
C LYS A 12 -6.71 -6.63 -16.71
N LEU A 13 -7.08 -6.66 -15.43
CA LEU A 13 -8.26 -5.94 -14.93
C LEU A 13 -8.16 -4.44 -15.19
N PHE A 14 -7.04 -3.81 -14.85
CA PHE A 14 -6.85 -2.39 -15.05
C PHE A 14 -6.84 -2.01 -16.52
N LYS A 15 -6.26 -2.85 -17.37
CA LYS A 15 -6.29 -2.66 -18.83
C LYS A 15 -7.71 -2.68 -19.38
N GLU A 16 -8.56 -3.59 -18.91
CA GLU A 16 -9.98 -3.65 -19.28
C GLU A 16 -10.73 -2.39 -18.83
N ILE A 17 -10.50 -1.95 -17.60
CA ILE A 17 -11.13 -0.74 -17.02
C ILE A 17 -10.70 0.52 -17.77
N ILE A 18 -9.40 0.67 -18.09
CA ILE A 18 -8.85 1.81 -18.86
C ILE A 18 -9.40 1.87 -20.29
N GLY A 19 -9.65 0.68 -20.91
CA GLY A 19 -10.09 0.61 -22.29
C GLY A 19 -9.03 1.09 -23.29
N GLY A 20 -9.40 2.00 -24.20
CA GLY A 20 -8.55 2.44 -25.32
C GLY A 20 -7.65 3.65 -25.05
N ASP A 21 -7.56 4.16 -23.80
CA ASP A 21 -6.69 5.30 -23.47
C ASP A 21 -5.21 4.92 -23.56
N ALA A 22 -4.58 5.28 -24.69
CA ALA A 22 -3.19 4.95 -24.97
C ALA A 22 -2.20 5.53 -23.95
N TYR A 23 -2.47 6.71 -23.39
CA TYR A 23 -1.62 7.34 -22.38
C TYR A 23 -1.69 6.58 -21.05
N ALA A 24 -2.90 6.23 -20.61
CA ALA A 24 -3.11 5.47 -19.39
C ALA A 24 -2.54 4.04 -19.51
N LEU A 25 -2.64 3.41 -20.69
CA LEU A 25 -2.05 2.10 -20.96
C LEU A 25 -0.51 2.13 -20.91
N ASP A 26 0.14 3.14 -21.49
CA ASP A 26 1.61 3.30 -21.39
C ASP A 26 2.06 3.48 -19.93
N ARG A 27 1.32 4.25 -19.15
CA ARG A 27 1.58 4.39 -17.71
C ARG A 27 1.40 3.08 -16.95
N LEU A 28 0.36 2.32 -17.26
CA LEU A 28 0.10 1.02 -16.63
C LEU A 28 1.25 0.04 -16.88
N GLU A 29 1.82 0.01 -18.10
CA GLU A 29 3.01 -0.80 -18.40
C GLU A 29 4.23 -0.37 -17.56
N LYS A 30 4.44 0.94 -17.38
CA LYS A 30 5.50 1.45 -16.52
C LYS A 30 5.32 1.06 -15.06
N CYS A 31 4.10 1.09 -14.54
CA CYS A 31 3.79 0.61 -13.19
C CYS A 31 4.01 -0.91 -13.06
N ARG A 32 3.59 -1.69 -14.06
CA ARG A 32 3.85 -3.14 -14.12
C ARG A 32 5.34 -3.47 -14.09
N ALA A 33 6.17 -2.72 -14.82
CA ALA A 33 7.62 -2.90 -14.80
C ALA A 33 8.24 -2.66 -13.41
N LYS A 34 7.63 -1.82 -12.57
CA LYS A 34 8.08 -1.55 -11.19
C LYS A 34 7.56 -2.59 -10.18
N HIS A 35 6.60 -3.44 -10.53
CA HIS A 35 5.93 -4.36 -9.60
C HIS A 35 6.92 -5.23 -8.81
N HIS A 36 7.95 -5.78 -9.44
CA HIS A 36 8.96 -6.62 -8.82
C HIS A 36 10.29 -5.90 -8.51
N THR A 37 10.30 -4.58 -8.43
CA THR A 37 11.49 -3.83 -8.05
C THR A 37 11.58 -3.62 -6.54
N LEU A 38 12.80 -3.49 -6.00
CA LEU A 38 13.03 -3.29 -4.56
C LEU A 38 12.28 -2.09 -3.97
N ILE A 39 12.04 -1.05 -4.77
CA ILE A 39 11.31 0.12 -4.29
C ILE A 39 9.84 -0.17 -3.99
N ASN A 40 9.28 -1.22 -4.59
CA ASN A 40 7.91 -1.69 -4.36
C ASN A 40 7.83 -2.84 -3.35
N PHE A 41 8.87 -3.03 -2.51
CA PHE A 41 8.88 -4.07 -1.47
C PHE A 41 9.06 -3.46 -0.09
N SER A 42 8.28 -3.95 0.87
CA SER A 42 8.45 -3.65 2.28
C SER A 42 8.47 -4.94 3.10
N LEU A 43 9.20 -4.87 4.22
CA LEU A 43 9.22 -5.96 5.18
C LEU A 43 7.90 -5.96 5.96
N MET A 44 7.27 -7.11 6.04
CA MET A 44 6.05 -7.30 6.80
C MET A 44 6.28 -8.32 7.92
N GLN A 45 5.58 -8.11 9.03
CA GLN A 45 5.63 -9.01 10.17
C GLN A 45 4.96 -10.36 9.81
N ALA A 46 5.73 -11.44 9.86
CA ALA A 46 5.28 -12.79 9.46
C ALA A 46 4.40 -13.48 10.52
N LEU A 47 4.73 -13.29 11.81
CA LEU A 47 4.02 -13.97 12.89
C LEU A 47 2.57 -13.52 13.06
N GLY A 48 2.29 -12.23 12.80
CA GLY A 48 0.94 -11.66 12.79
C GLY A 48 0.15 -11.96 11.52
N ASN A 49 0.71 -12.72 10.58
CA ASN A 49 0.10 -13.00 9.29
C ASN A 49 -0.29 -11.73 8.49
N MET A 50 0.46 -10.65 8.65
CA MET A 50 0.22 -9.38 7.93
C MET A 50 0.21 -9.59 6.41
N GLN A 51 1.07 -10.48 5.92
CA GLN A 51 1.12 -10.82 4.51
C GLN A 51 -0.20 -11.44 4.04
N GLY A 52 -0.78 -12.37 4.79
CA GLY A 52 -2.07 -12.97 4.49
C GLY A 52 -3.20 -11.95 4.54
N VAL A 53 -3.17 -11.07 5.53
CA VAL A 53 -4.16 -9.98 5.68
C VAL A 53 -4.12 -9.03 4.50
N LYS A 54 -2.92 -8.63 4.04
CA LYS A 54 -2.75 -7.77 2.88
C LYS A 54 -3.06 -8.48 1.55
N GLY A 55 -2.89 -9.80 1.49
CA GLY A 55 -3.08 -10.60 0.27
C GLY A 55 -4.51 -11.06 0.01
N GLU A 56 -5.47 -10.80 0.91
CA GLU A 56 -6.88 -11.08 0.68
C GLU A 56 -7.51 -10.00 -0.21
N GLU A 57 -8.48 -10.38 -1.03
CA GLU A 57 -9.16 -9.58 -2.08
C GLU A 57 -8.87 -8.07 -2.11
N ASP A 58 -9.47 -7.33 -1.19
CA ASP A 58 -9.31 -5.87 -1.11
C ASP A 58 -7.94 -5.45 -0.58
N TYR A 59 -7.33 -6.26 0.28
CA TYR A 59 -6.02 -5.95 0.89
C TYR A 59 -4.83 -6.14 -0.07
N ASP A 60 -5.07 -6.67 -1.25
CA ASP A 60 -4.09 -6.67 -2.35
C ASP A 60 -3.90 -5.26 -2.96
N ARG A 61 -4.45 -4.26 -2.31
CA ARG A 61 -4.26 -2.83 -2.55
C ARG A 61 -3.69 -2.19 -1.29
N LEU A 62 -2.50 -1.57 -1.39
CA LEU A 62 -1.84 -0.93 -0.26
C LEU A 62 -2.71 0.18 0.36
N ASP A 63 -3.38 0.96 -0.46
CA ASP A 63 -4.24 2.05 -0.02
C ASP A 63 -5.43 1.55 0.82
N VAL A 64 -6.09 0.46 0.39
CA VAL A 64 -7.15 -0.20 1.18
C VAL A 64 -6.61 -0.73 2.49
N PHE A 65 -5.43 -1.37 2.46
CA PHE A 65 -4.78 -1.88 3.66
C PHE A 65 -4.46 -0.75 4.66
N ILE A 66 -3.86 0.35 4.21
CA ILE A 66 -3.54 1.51 5.04
C ILE A 66 -4.83 2.16 5.58
N HIS A 67 -5.89 2.27 4.77
CA HIS A 67 -7.20 2.77 5.22
C HIS A 67 -7.76 1.92 6.38
N LYS A 68 -7.80 0.60 6.22
CA LYS A 68 -8.31 -0.31 7.27
C LYS A 68 -7.41 -0.32 8.52
N LEU A 69 -6.10 -0.20 8.33
CA LEU A 69 -5.16 -0.09 9.43
C LEU A 69 -5.34 1.23 10.20
N ASN A 70 -5.63 2.34 9.49
CA ASN A 70 -5.99 3.60 10.14
C ASN A 70 -7.25 3.45 11.01
N GLN A 71 -8.29 2.80 10.50
CA GLN A 71 -9.51 2.51 11.27
C GLN A 71 -9.22 1.74 12.56
N TYR A 72 -8.27 0.80 12.52
CA TYR A 72 -7.81 0.08 13.72
C TYR A 72 -7.15 1.03 14.73
N PHE A 73 -6.22 1.88 14.30
CA PHE A 73 -5.56 2.84 15.18
C PHE A 73 -6.50 3.90 15.77
N GLU A 74 -7.57 4.24 15.06
CA GLU A 74 -8.62 5.14 15.53
C GLU A 74 -9.66 4.45 16.44
N GLY A 75 -9.59 3.12 16.55
CA GLY A 75 -10.55 2.32 17.30
C GLY A 75 -11.95 2.24 16.67
N SER A 76 -12.06 2.57 15.37
CA SER A 76 -13.34 2.55 14.65
C SER A 76 -13.65 1.20 13.99
N SER A 77 -12.64 0.36 13.74
CA SER A 77 -12.80 -0.99 13.19
C SER A 77 -11.62 -1.87 13.55
N ASP A 78 -11.89 -3.14 13.87
CA ASP A 78 -10.88 -4.18 14.11
C ASP A 78 -10.76 -5.18 12.93
N ALA A 79 -11.34 -4.85 11.77
CA ALA A 79 -11.40 -5.74 10.61
C ALA A 79 -10.02 -6.26 10.19
N VAL A 80 -8.97 -5.41 10.24
CA VAL A 80 -7.60 -5.78 9.88
C VAL A 80 -7.03 -6.87 10.80
N VAL A 81 -7.30 -6.80 12.09
CA VAL A 81 -6.80 -7.80 13.05
C VAL A 81 -7.72 -9.03 13.11
N CYS A 82 -9.01 -8.87 12.88
CA CYS A 82 -9.94 -9.97 12.75
C CYS A 82 -9.59 -10.88 11.56
N SER A 83 -9.13 -10.32 10.46
CA SER A 83 -8.67 -11.08 9.28
C SER A 83 -7.45 -11.96 9.56
N ALA A 84 -6.67 -11.66 10.58
CA ALA A 84 -5.54 -12.48 11.02
C ALA A 84 -5.96 -13.83 11.69
N GLY A 85 -7.25 -14.01 11.98
CA GLY A 85 -7.79 -15.21 12.58
C GLY A 85 -7.07 -15.60 13.89
N ARG A 86 -6.54 -16.85 13.96
CA ARG A 86 -5.79 -17.34 15.15
C ARG A 86 -4.50 -16.56 15.46
N ASN A 87 -4.01 -15.74 14.54
CA ASN A 87 -2.82 -14.93 14.73
C ASN A 87 -3.15 -13.49 15.19
N ARG A 88 -4.43 -13.22 15.51
CA ARG A 88 -4.91 -11.90 15.91
C ARG A 88 -4.10 -11.28 17.05
N GLU A 89 -3.86 -12.04 18.11
CA GLU A 89 -3.11 -11.57 19.28
C GLU A 89 -1.68 -11.13 18.94
N PHE A 90 -0.99 -11.89 18.09
CA PHE A 90 0.35 -11.52 17.62
C PHE A 90 0.33 -10.23 16.78
N LEU A 91 -0.68 -10.07 15.95
CA LEU A 91 -0.83 -8.88 15.14
C LEU A 91 -1.14 -7.64 16.02
N GLU A 92 -2.02 -7.77 17.00
CA GLU A 92 -2.32 -6.71 17.95
C GLU A 92 -1.08 -6.28 18.74
N ILE A 93 -0.30 -7.24 19.30
CA ILE A 93 0.96 -6.95 19.98
C ILE A 93 1.93 -6.20 19.05
N TYR A 94 2.06 -6.65 17.82
CA TYR A 94 2.92 -5.97 16.83
C TYR A 94 2.46 -4.53 16.56
N LEU A 95 1.16 -4.32 16.35
CA LEU A 95 0.59 -3.00 16.05
C LEU A 95 0.68 -2.04 17.23
N HIS A 96 0.62 -2.54 18.48
CA HIS A 96 0.85 -1.72 19.69
C HIS A 96 2.27 -1.12 19.75
N GLY A 97 3.22 -1.59 18.96
CA GLY A 97 4.54 -0.99 18.79
C GLY A 97 4.55 0.34 18.01
N PHE A 98 3.40 0.73 17.45
CA PHE A 98 3.23 1.97 16.68
C PHE A 98 2.22 2.87 17.35
N ARG A 99 2.49 4.19 17.37
CA ARG A 99 1.62 5.18 18.00
C ARG A 99 0.32 5.43 17.23
N ASN A 100 0.40 5.34 15.90
CA ASN A 100 -0.69 5.60 14.96
C ASN A 100 -0.26 5.20 13.54
N ILE A 101 -1.15 5.39 12.57
CA ILE A 101 -0.90 5.06 11.16
C ILE A 101 0.30 5.81 10.56
N TYR A 102 0.55 7.06 10.96
CA TYR A 102 1.68 7.85 10.44
C TYR A 102 3.01 7.27 10.91
N ASP A 103 3.11 6.92 12.20
CA ASP A 103 4.28 6.24 12.77
C ASP A 103 4.54 4.89 12.11
N TYR A 104 3.47 4.15 11.80
CA TYR A 104 3.55 2.90 11.05
C TYR A 104 4.07 3.13 9.62
N CYS A 105 3.50 4.08 8.88
CA CYS A 105 3.91 4.38 7.52
C CYS A 105 5.37 4.88 7.45
N GLU A 106 5.80 5.70 8.40
CA GLU A 106 7.18 6.18 8.48
C GLU A 106 8.16 5.02 8.71
N LYS A 107 7.87 4.13 9.65
CA LYS A 107 8.78 3.04 10.04
C LYS A 107 8.81 1.88 9.05
N ILE A 108 7.67 1.54 8.46
CA ILE A 108 7.53 0.36 7.59
C ILE A 108 7.71 0.72 6.12
N TYR A 109 7.14 1.84 5.69
CA TYR A 109 7.14 2.24 4.28
C TYR A 109 8.09 3.39 3.96
N PHE A 110 8.75 3.98 4.96
CA PHE A 110 9.62 5.15 4.80
C PHE A 110 8.87 6.38 4.26
N ILE A 111 7.59 6.52 4.60
CA ILE A 111 6.73 7.64 4.22
C ILE A 111 6.48 8.50 5.46
N ASP A 112 7.07 9.69 5.49
CA ASP A 112 7.02 10.64 6.61
C ASP A 112 6.07 11.83 6.40
N SER A 113 5.48 11.97 5.22
CA SER A 113 4.48 13.01 4.94
C SER A 113 3.10 12.58 5.40
N LYS A 114 2.56 13.28 6.40
CA LYS A 114 1.20 13.04 6.89
C LYS A 114 0.16 13.30 5.82
N GLU A 115 0.30 14.39 5.06
CA GLU A 115 -0.62 14.75 3.98
C GLU A 115 -0.72 13.66 2.91
N PHE A 116 0.40 13.01 2.62
CA PHE A 116 0.41 11.91 1.67
C PHE A 116 -0.18 10.63 2.27
N VAL A 117 0.04 10.34 3.55
CA VAL A 117 -0.64 9.23 4.25
C VAL A 117 -2.15 9.45 4.26
N ASP A 118 -2.62 10.68 4.53
CA ASP A 118 -4.04 11.04 4.46
C ASP A 118 -4.62 10.84 3.05
N GLU A 119 -3.84 11.12 2.01
CA GLU A 119 -4.23 10.83 0.62
C GLU A 119 -4.39 9.33 0.39
N ILE A 120 -3.44 8.50 0.85
CA ILE A 120 -3.52 7.03 0.76
C ILE A 120 -4.78 6.52 1.47
N ILE A 121 -5.05 7.00 2.69
CA ILE A 121 -6.21 6.61 3.48
C ILE A 121 -7.51 6.96 2.74
N ARG A 122 -7.60 8.17 2.19
CA ARG A 122 -8.77 8.64 1.44
C ARG A 122 -9.01 7.81 0.18
N GLN A 123 -7.96 7.53 -0.59
CA GLN A 123 -8.06 6.72 -1.81
C GLN A 123 -8.43 5.26 -1.49
N GLY A 124 -7.92 4.72 -0.38
CA GLY A 124 -8.25 3.37 0.08
C GLY A 124 -9.72 3.15 0.46
N ALA A 125 -10.46 4.23 0.75
CA ALA A 125 -11.92 4.17 0.97
C ALA A 125 -12.72 4.03 -0.33
N LEU A 126 -12.10 4.24 -1.50
CA LEU A 126 -12.78 4.30 -2.79
C LEU A 126 -12.57 3.02 -3.62
N PRO A 127 -13.61 2.53 -4.32
CA PRO A 127 -13.44 1.43 -5.26
C PRO A 127 -12.67 1.86 -6.51
N ILE A 128 -12.15 0.90 -7.25
CA ILE A 128 -11.61 1.10 -8.60
C ILE A 128 -12.62 0.49 -9.57
N VAL A 129 -13.39 1.34 -10.25
CA VAL A 129 -14.49 0.93 -11.14
C VAL A 129 -14.38 1.54 -12.55
N GLU A 130 -13.64 2.64 -12.70
CA GLU A 130 -13.47 3.34 -13.98
C GLU A 130 -12.00 3.72 -14.25
N GLY A 131 -11.70 4.12 -15.49
CA GLY A 131 -10.33 4.46 -15.90
C GLY A 131 -9.69 5.56 -15.04
N GLY A 132 -10.47 6.55 -14.62
CA GLY A 132 -10.01 7.59 -13.71
C GLY A 132 -9.53 7.07 -12.36
N ASP A 133 -10.16 6.01 -11.84
CA ASP A 133 -9.75 5.39 -10.58
C ASP A 133 -8.41 4.66 -10.73
N VAL A 134 -8.21 3.97 -11.86
CA VAL A 134 -6.93 3.32 -12.15
C VAL A 134 -5.81 4.35 -12.29
N ILE A 135 -6.08 5.49 -12.93
CA ILE A 135 -5.11 6.58 -13.06
C ILE A 135 -4.74 7.10 -11.67
N ARG A 136 -5.72 7.37 -10.79
CA ARG A 136 -5.45 7.80 -9.42
C ARG A 136 -4.60 6.77 -8.65
N TYR A 137 -4.88 5.49 -8.80
CA TYR A 137 -4.10 4.43 -8.16
C TYR A 137 -2.65 4.40 -8.67
N MET A 138 -2.44 4.61 -9.98
CA MET A 138 -1.09 4.74 -10.55
C MET A 138 -0.36 5.99 -10.05
N ASP A 139 -1.07 7.13 -9.94
CA ASP A 139 -0.51 8.37 -9.39
C ASP A 139 -0.04 8.18 -7.94
N LEU A 140 -0.85 7.50 -7.15
CA LEU A 140 -0.54 7.17 -5.77
C LEU A 140 0.70 6.27 -5.67
N ALA A 141 0.79 5.25 -6.53
CA ALA A 141 1.94 4.34 -6.58
C ALA A 141 3.23 5.08 -6.99
N ASP A 142 3.17 5.92 -8.01
CA ASP A 142 4.34 6.69 -8.50
C ASP A 142 4.85 7.64 -7.41
N GLU A 143 3.97 8.35 -6.73
CA GLU A 143 4.34 9.26 -5.64
C GLU A 143 4.89 8.50 -4.43
N PHE A 144 4.30 7.36 -4.07
CA PHE A 144 4.80 6.49 -3.01
C PHE A 144 6.24 6.04 -3.29
N TRP A 145 6.51 5.49 -4.49
CA TRP A 145 7.86 5.06 -4.87
C TRP A 145 8.86 6.20 -4.91
N ARG A 146 8.44 7.39 -5.35
CA ARG A 146 9.28 8.58 -5.36
C ARG A 146 9.70 8.98 -3.94
N ARG A 147 8.74 9.09 -3.01
CA ARG A 147 9.00 9.46 -1.61
C ARG A 147 9.85 8.41 -0.89
N LYS A 148 9.50 7.15 -1.04
CA LYS A 148 10.25 6.04 -0.44
C LYS A 148 11.72 6.03 -0.90
N ARG A 149 11.96 6.27 -2.20
CA ARG A 149 13.32 6.37 -2.75
C ARG A 149 14.10 7.51 -2.10
N ILE A 150 13.54 8.70 -2.06
CA ILE A 150 14.17 9.89 -1.46
C ILE A 150 14.56 9.58 -0.01
N LYS A 151 13.65 9.02 0.76
CA LYS A 151 13.88 8.71 2.17
C LYS A 151 14.99 7.67 2.37
N ILE A 152 15.00 6.63 1.55
CA ILE A 152 16.05 5.60 1.59
C ILE A 152 17.41 6.21 1.24
N GLU A 153 17.49 7.05 0.20
CA GLU A 153 18.73 7.74 -0.17
C GLU A 153 19.24 8.67 0.94
N GLU A 154 18.36 9.40 1.62
CA GLU A 154 18.70 10.23 2.77
C GLU A 154 19.28 9.42 3.94
N ILE A 155 18.66 8.28 4.25
CA ILE A 155 19.14 7.37 5.29
C ILE A 155 20.52 6.84 4.95
N TYR A 156 20.72 6.47 3.68
CA TYR A 156 22.01 5.96 3.21
C TYR A 156 23.13 7.01 3.31
N ARG A 157 22.87 8.24 2.85
CA ARG A 157 23.85 9.36 2.93
C ARG A 157 24.25 9.73 4.35
N LYS A 158 23.35 9.57 5.33
CA LYS A 158 23.64 9.84 6.75
C LYS A 158 24.52 8.78 7.40
N ARG A 159 24.64 7.60 6.79
CA ARG A 159 25.46 6.48 7.30
C ARG A 159 26.82 6.34 6.61
N SER A 160 27.00 7.06 5.49
CA SER A 160 28.28 7.13 4.74
C SER A 160 29.10 8.33 5.19
#